data_1529db25176de3e470ac0228dcaadbe0
#
_entry.id   1529db25176de3e470ac0228dcaadbe0
#
_cell.length_a   1.000
_cell.length_b   1.000
_cell.length_c   1.000
_cell.angle_alpha   90.00
_cell.angle_beta   90.00
_cell.angle_gamma   90.00
#
_symmetry.space_group_name_H-M   'P 1'
#
loop_
_entity.id
_entity.type
_entity.pdbx_description
1 polymer ?
#
loop_
_entity_poly.entity_id
_entity_poly.type
_entity_poly.pdbx_seq_one_letter_code
_entity_poly.pdbx_strand_id
1 'polypeptide(L)'
;LEQGRVCIQEDAQNENTLTVNSFFRGRKTTLLADLVIGTVDQLLMAGLKQKHVMLRHLGLAGKVVIVDECHAYDAYMNQYLDRVLSWLGAYRVPVILLSATLPGLRRETLLAAYFGKRKLNDPRIAQSEAYPLLTWTEGDRTHMLTIPDEMQHRTVELERITDDMLTDG
;
A
#
# COMPACT_ATOMS: atom_id res chain seq x y z
N LEU A 1 -8.17 17.93 -11.51
CA LEU A 1 -8.97 16.96 -10.75
C LEU A 1 -9.35 15.83 -11.69
N GLU A 2 -8.41 14.95 -11.97
CA GLU A 2 -8.63 13.77 -12.81
C GLU A 2 -9.51 12.76 -12.10
N GLN A 3 -10.53 12.35 -12.83
CA GLN A 3 -11.53 11.39 -12.41
C GLN A 3 -10.90 10.01 -12.46
N GLY A 4 -10.90 9.28 -11.33
CA GLY A 4 -10.57 7.87 -11.34
C GLY A 4 -11.46 7.13 -12.34
N ARG A 5 -10.91 6.82 -13.50
CA ARG A 5 -11.53 5.95 -14.49
C ARG A 5 -11.40 4.53 -13.99
N VAL A 6 -12.53 3.85 -13.83
CA VAL A 6 -12.54 2.39 -13.89
C VAL A 6 -12.22 2.06 -15.35
N CYS A 7 -10.97 1.71 -15.64
CA CYS A 7 -10.60 1.19 -16.96
C CYS A 7 -11.11 -0.25 -17.04
N ILE A 8 -12.25 -0.43 -17.68
CA ILE A 8 -12.62 -1.72 -18.25
C ILE A 8 -12.05 -1.70 -19.64
N GLN A 9 -10.98 -2.45 -19.87
CA GLN A 9 -10.48 -2.71 -21.22
C GLN A 9 -11.51 -3.65 -21.88
N GLU A 10 -12.27 -3.15 -22.83
CA GLU A 10 -13.08 -3.97 -23.72
C GLU A 10 -12.14 -4.66 -24.69
N ASP A 11 -11.66 -5.84 -24.36
CA ASP A 11 -11.13 -6.77 -25.35
C ASP A 11 -12.30 -7.51 -25.99
N ALA A 12 -12.57 -7.17 -27.24
CA ALA A 12 -13.73 -7.55 -28.04
C ALA A 12 -13.80 -9.03 -28.46
N GLN A 13 -13.16 -9.96 -27.72
CA GLN A 13 -13.17 -11.40 -28.10
C GLN A 13 -13.25 -12.41 -26.95
N ASN A 14 -13.61 -12.03 -25.72
CA ASN A 14 -13.82 -13.01 -24.65
C ASN A 14 -15.21 -12.84 -24.01
N GLU A 15 -15.97 -13.93 -23.97
CA GLU A 15 -17.36 -14.01 -23.45
C GLU A 15 -17.50 -13.74 -21.92
N ASN A 16 -16.46 -13.29 -21.24
CA ASN A 16 -16.48 -12.90 -19.83
C ASN A 16 -16.43 -11.39 -19.66
N THR A 17 -17.43 -10.69 -20.16
CA THR A 17 -17.56 -9.25 -19.96
C THR A 17 -17.98 -8.97 -18.51
N LEU A 18 -17.09 -8.40 -17.71
CA LEU A 18 -17.40 -7.88 -16.37
C LEU A 18 -18.38 -6.69 -16.51
N THR A 19 -19.65 -6.94 -16.26
CA THR A 19 -20.69 -5.88 -16.30
C THR A 19 -20.74 -5.16 -14.97
N VAL A 20 -20.34 -3.90 -14.93
CA VAL A 20 -20.49 -3.06 -13.73
C VAL A 20 -21.93 -2.60 -13.59
N ASN A 21 -22.56 -2.95 -12.48
CA ASN A 21 -23.91 -2.48 -12.17
C ASN A 21 -23.95 -0.94 -12.14
N SER A 22 -24.97 -0.35 -12.74
CA SER A 22 -25.16 1.11 -12.83
C SER A 22 -25.15 1.80 -11.47
N PHE A 23 -25.53 1.12 -10.38
CA PHE A 23 -25.46 1.62 -9.01
C PHE A 23 -24.04 2.00 -8.59
N PHE A 24 -23.03 1.25 -9.05
CA PHE A 24 -21.62 1.50 -8.71
C PHE A 24 -20.93 2.51 -9.62
N ARG A 25 -21.60 3.03 -10.66
CA ARG A 25 -21.05 4.06 -11.55
C ARG A 25 -20.98 5.45 -10.93
N GLY A 26 -21.60 5.66 -9.77
CA GLY A 26 -21.53 6.94 -9.03
C GLY A 26 -20.24 7.08 -8.24
N ARG A 27 -19.62 8.27 -8.29
CA ARG A 27 -18.34 8.60 -7.62
C ARG A 27 -18.28 8.24 -6.12
N LYS A 28 -19.41 8.14 -5.44
CA LYS A 28 -19.51 7.88 -4.00
C LYS A 28 -19.77 6.42 -3.67
N THR A 29 -20.38 5.68 -4.57
CA THR A 29 -20.78 4.27 -4.37
C THR A 29 -19.76 3.28 -4.91
N THR A 30 -18.77 3.72 -5.69
CA THR A 30 -17.73 2.85 -6.26
C THR A 30 -16.99 2.04 -5.19
N LEU A 31 -16.74 2.62 -4.00
CA LEU A 31 -16.08 1.92 -2.89
C LEU A 31 -16.91 0.77 -2.31
N LEU A 32 -18.21 0.69 -2.61
CA LEU A 32 -19.09 -0.40 -2.16
C LEU A 32 -19.02 -1.63 -3.07
N ALA A 33 -18.41 -1.53 -4.26
CA ALA A 33 -18.20 -2.68 -5.15
C ALA A 33 -17.27 -3.71 -4.49
N ASP A 34 -17.42 -4.99 -4.83
CA ASP A 34 -16.63 -6.08 -4.22
C ASP A 34 -15.13 -5.93 -4.52
N LEU A 35 -14.77 -5.54 -5.74
CA LEU A 35 -13.40 -5.23 -6.16
C LEU A 35 -13.30 -3.76 -6.55
N VAL A 36 -12.33 -3.07 -5.98
CA VAL A 36 -12.06 -1.65 -6.26
C VAL A 36 -10.57 -1.46 -6.51
N ILE A 37 -10.24 -0.86 -7.65
CA ILE A 37 -8.88 -0.42 -7.97
C ILE A 37 -8.90 1.11 -8.04
N GLY A 38 -7.94 1.75 -7.40
CA GLY A 38 -7.87 3.21 -7.33
C GLY A 38 -6.49 3.71 -6.91
N THR A 39 -6.36 5.02 -6.85
CA THR A 39 -5.14 5.65 -6.33
C THR A 39 -5.13 5.61 -4.80
N VAL A 40 -3.93 5.66 -4.23
CA VAL A 40 -3.74 5.72 -2.76
C VAL A 40 -4.48 6.90 -2.14
N ASP A 41 -4.58 8.04 -2.82
CA ASP A 41 -5.31 9.22 -2.33
C ASP A 41 -6.75 8.89 -1.97
N GLN A 42 -7.41 8.03 -2.74
CA GLN A 42 -8.78 7.62 -2.46
C GLN A 42 -8.87 6.82 -1.15
N LEU A 43 -7.85 6.03 -0.82
CA LEU A 43 -7.73 5.34 0.45
C LEU A 43 -7.42 6.34 1.58
N LEU A 44 -6.44 7.23 1.38
CA LEU A 44 -6.00 8.19 2.40
C LEU A 44 -7.12 9.17 2.79
N MET A 45 -8.04 9.48 1.87
CA MET A 45 -9.24 10.27 2.18
C MET A 45 -10.13 9.64 3.26
N ALA A 46 -10.03 8.34 3.53
CA ALA A 46 -10.73 7.71 4.65
C ALA A 46 -10.15 8.14 6.02
N GLY A 47 -8.91 8.60 6.07
CA GLY A 47 -8.28 9.17 7.27
C GLY A 47 -8.66 10.63 7.54
N LEU A 48 -9.32 11.31 6.62
CA LEU A 48 -9.68 12.72 6.71
C LEU A 48 -11.09 12.91 7.29
N LYS A 49 -11.29 13.99 8.06
CA LYS A 49 -12.62 14.42 8.50
C LYS A 49 -13.35 15.10 7.32
N GLN A 50 -13.93 14.30 6.43
CA GLN A 50 -14.64 14.79 5.24
C GLN A 50 -16.11 14.38 5.24
N LYS A 51 -16.92 15.07 4.40
CA LYS A 51 -18.27 14.60 4.10
C LYS A 51 -18.21 13.16 3.56
N HIS A 52 -19.14 12.33 4.00
CA HIS A 52 -19.27 10.92 3.59
C HIS A 52 -18.09 10.00 3.99
N VAL A 53 -17.28 10.38 4.99
CA VAL A 53 -16.21 9.51 5.50
C VAL A 53 -16.75 8.14 5.94
N MET A 54 -17.94 8.10 6.54
CA MET A 54 -18.59 6.85 6.96
C MET A 54 -18.87 5.91 5.80
N LEU A 55 -19.20 6.42 4.60
CA LEU A 55 -19.38 5.59 3.41
C LEU A 55 -18.06 4.95 2.96
N ARG A 56 -16.94 5.67 3.09
CA ARG A 56 -15.61 5.13 2.82
C ARG A 56 -15.24 4.03 3.80
N HIS A 57 -15.47 4.25 5.08
CA HIS A 57 -15.24 3.24 6.11
C HIS A 57 -16.09 2.01 5.88
N LEU A 58 -17.38 2.17 5.58
CA LEU A 58 -18.27 1.06 5.24
C LEU A 58 -17.77 0.29 4.00
N GLY A 59 -17.35 1.03 2.97
CA GLY A 59 -16.81 0.42 1.74
C GLY A 59 -15.53 -0.37 1.96
N LEU A 60 -14.73 -0.04 2.96
CA LEU A 60 -13.47 -0.73 3.27
C LEU A 60 -13.65 -1.88 4.28
N ALA A 61 -14.66 -1.80 5.16
CA ALA A 61 -14.83 -2.69 6.31
C ALA A 61 -15.01 -4.19 5.98
N GLY A 62 -15.30 -4.57 4.78
CA GLY A 62 -15.47 -5.98 4.40
C GLY A 62 -14.44 -6.46 3.38
N LYS A 63 -13.37 -5.69 3.13
CA LYS A 63 -12.41 -5.96 2.06
C LYS A 63 -11.05 -6.36 2.60
N VAL A 64 -10.22 -6.89 1.70
CA VAL A 64 -8.76 -6.91 1.87
C VAL A 64 -8.20 -5.66 1.18
N VAL A 65 -7.41 -4.88 1.88
CA VAL A 65 -6.80 -3.66 1.36
C VAL A 65 -5.36 -3.96 0.97
N ILE A 66 -5.00 -3.73 -0.29
CA ILE A 66 -3.64 -3.87 -0.79
C ILE A 66 -3.14 -2.48 -1.16
N VAL A 67 -2.01 -2.08 -0.59
CA VAL A 67 -1.34 -0.80 -0.87
C VAL A 67 0.02 -1.09 -1.48
N ASP A 68 0.22 -0.65 -2.70
CA ASP A 68 1.47 -0.83 -3.42
C ASP A 68 2.36 0.40 -3.31
N GLU A 69 3.67 0.20 -3.43
CA GLU A 69 4.71 1.25 -3.41
C GLU A 69 4.63 2.18 -2.19
N CYS A 70 4.34 1.63 -1.00
CA CYS A 70 4.12 2.44 0.19
C CYS A 70 5.38 3.18 0.70
N HIS A 71 6.55 2.95 0.09
CA HIS A 71 7.79 3.69 0.35
C HIS A 71 7.86 5.08 -0.31
N ALA A 72 7.10 5.29 -1.38
CA ALA A 72 7.14 6.51 -2.19
C ALA A 72 6.38 7.69 -1.56
N TYR A 73 5.83 7.53 -0.35
CA TYR A 73 4.99 8.54 0.27
C TYR A 73 5.81 9.57 1.03
N ASP A 74 5.46 10.83 0.87
CA ASP A 74 6.01 11.93 1.65
C ASP A 74 5.57 11.88 3.12
N ALA A 75 6.12 12.77 3.94
CA ALA A 75 5.82 12.82 5.38
C ALA A 75 4.33 13.08 5.66
N TYR A 76 3.66 13.85 4.79
CA TYR A 76 2.25 14.19 4.93
C TYR A 76 1.37 12.97 4.62
N MET A 77 1.59 12.32 3.48
CA MET A 77 0.88 11.10 3.10
C MET A 77 1.07 9.98 4.13
N ASN A 78 2.27 9.86 4.69
CA ASN A 78 2.57 8.88 5.72
C ASN A 78 1.70 9.04 6.98
N GLN A 79 1.43 10.28 7.42
CA GLN A 79 0.53 10.53 8.57
C GLN A 79 -0.91 10.08 8.28
N TYR A 80 -1.40 10.29 7.05
CA TYR A 80 -2.73 9.82 6.68
C TYR A 80 -2.78 8.30 6.55
N LEU A 81 -1.74 7.68 6.02
CA LEU A 81 -1.66 6.22 5.96
C LEU A 81 -1.71 5.61 7.36
N ASP A 82 -0.93 6.14 8.31
CA ASP A 82 -0.94 5.67 9.71
C ASP A 82 -2.34 5.79 10.31
N ARG A 83 -3.05 6.89 10.04
CA ARG A 83 -4.41 7.08 10.51
C ARG A 83 -5.41 6.12 9.87
N VAL A 84 -5.30 5.88 8.57
CA VAL A 84 -6.14 4.91 7.86
C VAL A 84 -5.87 3.50 8.40
N LEU A 85 -4.60 3.13 8.60
CA LEU A 85 -4.23 1.84 9.18
C LEU A 85 -4.84 1.65 10.56
N SER A 86 -4.88 2.68 11.41
CA SER A 86 -5.51 2.58 12.74
C SER A 86 -7.02 2.30 12.64
N TRP A 87 -7.72 2.85 11.66
CA TRP A 87 -9.12 2.53 11.38
C TRP A 87 -9.30 1.12 10.84
N LEU A 88 -8.47 0.74 9.86
CA LEU A 88 -8.52 -0.60 9.27
C LEU A 88 -8.25 -1.68 10.33
N GLY A 89 -7.28 -1.44 11.22
CA GLY A 89 -7.00 -2.33 12.34
C GLY A 89 -8.16 -2.44 13.33
N ALA A 90 -8.81 -1.30 13.68
CA ALA A 90 -9.99 -1.28 14.52
C ALA A 90 -11.16 -2.09 13.93
N TYR A 91 -11.31 -2.09 12.61
CA TYR A 91 -12.30 -2.88 11.88
C TYR A 91 -11.86 -4.31 11.58
N ARG A 92 -10.63 -4.68 11.94
CA ARG A 92 -10.00 -5.97 11.61
C ARG A 92 -9.97 -6.25 10.11
N VAL A 93 -9.82 -5.22 9.31
CA VAL A 93 -9.65 -5.32 7.86
C VAL A 93 -8.26 -5.85 7.56
N PRO A 94 -8.09 -6.95 6.81
CA PRO A 94 -6.78 -7.41 6.40
C PRO A 94 -6.11 -6.39 5.49
N VAL A 95 -4.83 -6.09 5.76
CA VAL A 95 -4.04 -5.13 4.98
C VAL A 95 -2.76 -5.79 4.50
N ILE A 96 -2.43 -5.59 3.24
CA ILE A 96 -1.16 -5.99 2.62
C ILE A 96 -0.47 -4.72 2.14
N LEU A 97 0.75 -4.49 2.63
CA LEU A 97 1.59 -3.37 2.20
C LEU A 97 2.76 -3.91 1.38
N LEU A 98 2.91 -3.45 0.16
CA LEU A 98 4.00 -3.80 -0.72
C LEU A 98 4.97 -2.63 -0.84
N SER A 99 6.25 -2.92 -0.82
CA SER A 99 7.30 -1.90 -0.87
C SER A 99 8.61 -2.49 -1.35
N ALA A 100 9.27 -1.84 -2.28
CA ALA A 100 10.62 -2.21 -2.70
C ALA A 100 11.65 -1.92 -1.59
N THR A 101 11.46 -0.83 -0.84
CA THR A 101 12.35 -0.45 0.25
C THR A 101 11.52 0.05 1.44
N LEU A 102 11.63 -0.62 2.58
CA LEU A 102 10.89 -0.22 3.77
C LEU A 102 11.84 -0.21 4.98
N PRO A 103 12.28 0.97 5.44
CA PRO A 103 13.12 1.08 6.63
C PRO A 103 12.47 0.44 7.85
N GLY A 104 13.27 -0.23 8.70
CA GLY A 104 12.76 -0.98 9.87
C GLY A 104 11.92 -0.12 10.81
N LEU A 105 12.33 1.13 11.07
CA LEU A 105 11.56 2.08 11.89
C LEU A 105 10.19 2.40 11.25
N ARG A 106 10.12 2.51 9.92
CA ARG A 106 8.84 2.74 9.24
C ARG A 106 7.95 1.51 9.31
N ARG A 107 8.51 0.33 9.16
CA ARG A 107 7.81 -0.96 9.34
C ARG A 107 7.18 -1.05 10.73
N GLU A 108 7.94 -0.74 11.79
CA GLU A 108 7.43 -0.69 13.16
C GLU A 108 6.26 0.30 13.29
N THR A 109 6.39 1.51 12.72
CA THR A 109 5.34 2.55 12.78
C THR A 109 4.05 2.10 12.11
N LEU A 110 4.13 1.48 10.93
CA LEU A 110 2.96 1.00 10.19
C LEU A 110 2.22 -0.10 10.97
N LEU A 111 2.96 -1.07 11.53
CA LEU A 111 2.38 -2.11 12.36
C LEU A 111 1.78 -1.54 13.65
N ALA A 112 2.48 -0.63 14.32
CA ALA A 112 1.99 0.04 15.52
C ALA A 112 0.69 0.82 15.25
N ALA A 113 0.62 1.51 14.11
CA ALA A 113 -0.58 2.21 13.67
C ALA A 113 -1.77 1.25 13.48
N TYR A 114 -1.54 0.12 12.80
CA TYR A 114 -2.58 -0.89 12.59
C TYR A 114 -3.09 -1.49 13.91
N PHE A 115 -2.20 -1.73 14.88
CA PHE A 115 -2.59 -2.21 16.21
C PHE A 115 -3.17 -1.12 17.14
N GLY A 116 -3.19 0.13 16.71
CA GLY A 116 -3.58 1.27 17.56
C GLY A 116 -2.64 1.48 18.75
N LYS A 117 -1.39 1.07 18.62
CA LYS A 117 -0.34 1.17 19.67
C LYS A 117 0.66 2.26 19.30
N ARG A 118 1.28 2.89 20.30
CA ARG A 118 2.34 3.89 20.04
C ARG A 118 3.67 3.23 19.64
N LYS A 119 3.91 2.03 20.14
CA LYS A 119 5.14 1.26 19.91
C LYS A 119 4.83 -0.23 20.05
N LEU A 120 5.50 -1.04 19.26
CA LEU A 120 5.51 -2.48 19.40
C LEU A 120 6.60 -2.91 20.40
N ASN A 121 6.38 -4.03 21.08
CA ASN A 121 7.34 -4.55 22.06
C ASN A 121 8.37 -5.50 21.45
N ASP A 122 8.51 -5.53 20.13
CA ASP A 122 9.44 -6.40 19.42
C ASP A 122 10.51 -5.58 18.67
N PRO A 123 11.70 -5.42 19.24
CA PRO A 123 12.76 -4.62 18.63
C PRO A 123 13.27 -5.20 17.30
N ARG A 124 13.06 -6.50 17.04
CA ARG A 124 13.47 -7.14 15.78
C ARG A 124 12.83 -6.52 14.57
N ILE A 125 11.60 -5.99 14.73
CA ILE A 125 10.84 -5.35 13.65
C ILE A 125 11.56 -4.12 13.11
N ALA A 126 12.10 -3.29 14.02
CA ALA A 126 12.80 -2.07 13.66
C ALA A 126 14.25 -2.34 13.21
N GLN A 127 14.89 -3.37 13.76
CA GLN A 127 16.32 -3.65 13.58
C GLN A 127 16.62 -4.53 12.36
N SER A 128 15.65 -5.27 11.83
CA SER A 128 15.90 -6.16 10.70
C SER A 128 16.15 -5.38 9.42
N GLU A 129 17.33 -5.60 8.82
CA GLU A 129 17.74 -5.09 7.51
C GLU A 129 17.66 -6.18 6.41
N ALA A 130 17.11 -7.34 6.74
CA ALA A 130 16.98 -8.43 5.79
C ALA A 130 16.12 -8.03 4.57
N TYR A 131 16.52 -8.47 3.39
CA TYR A 131 15.81 -8.25 2.13
C TYR A 131 16.00 -9.47 1.22
N PRO A 132 14.97 -10.01 0.57
CA PRO A 132 13.54 -9.69 0.78
C PRO A 132 13.03 -10.14 2.17
N LEU A 133 12.12 -9.40 2.75
CA LEU A 133 11.57 -9.66 4.08
C LEU A 133 10.05 -9.64 4.06
N LEU A 134 9.43 -10.73 4.51
CA LEU A 134 8.00 -10.80 4.78
C LEU A 134 7.77 -10.58 6.28
N THR A 135 6.90 -9.65 6.64
CA THR A 135 6.45 -9.43 8.02
C THR A 135 4.94 -9.53 8.05
N TRP A 136 4.38 -10.36 8.93
CA TRP A 136 2.93 -10.48 9.08
C TRP A 136 2.52 -10.58 10.54
N THR A 137 1.24 -10.40 10.80
CA THR A 137 0.67 -10.43 12.14
C THR A 137 -0.40 -11.52 12.24
N GLU A 138 -0.41 -12.21 13.37
CA GLU A 138 -1.44 -13.16 13.73
C GLU A 138 -1.92 -12.85 15.15
N GLY A 139 -3.13 -12.26 15.26
CA GLY A 139 -3.59 -11.68 16.51
C GLY A 139 -2.62 -10.58 16.98
N ASP A 140 -2.11 -10.70 18.22
CA ASP A 140 -1.15 -9.75 18.80
C ASP A 140 0.34 -10.12 18.53
N ARG A 141 0.59 -11.19 17.80
CA ARG A 141 1.94 -11.68 17.49
C ARG A 141 2.40 -11.17 16.13
N THR A 142 3.67 -10.82 16.05
CA THR A 142 4.33 -10.47 14.79
C THR A 142 5.32 -11.54 14.41
N HIS A 143 5.29 -11.93 13.16
CA HIS A 143 6.17 -12.92 12.55
C HIS A 143 7.00 -12.26 11.46
N MET A 144 8.21 -12.75 11.27
CA MET A 144 9.13 -12.28 10.25
C MET A 144 9.77 -13.46 9.56
N LEU A 145 9.86 -13.41 8.24
CA LEU A 145 10.52 -14.42 7.41
C LEU A 145 11.41 -13.73 6.39
N THR A 146 12.69 -14.03 6.44
CA THR A 146 13.62 -13.65 5.37
C THR A 146 13.48 -14.66 4.24
N ILE A 147 13.21 -14.20 3.04
CA ILE A 147 13.14 -15.02 1.85
C ILE A 147 14.58 -15.19 1.34
N PRO A 148 15.07 -16.43 1.11
CA PRO A 148 16.41 -16.62 0.53
C PRO A 148 16.48 -15.89 -0.82
N ASP A 149 17.53 -15.09 -0.99
CA ASP A 149 17.78 -14.41 -2.26
C ASP A 149 18.45 -15.41 -3.22
N GLU A 150 17.66 -15.99 -4.12
CA GLU A 150 18.17 -16.81 -5.23
C GLU A 150 18.59 -15.97 -6.44
N MET A 151 18.51 -14.64 -6.32
CA MET A 151 18.87 -13.77 -7.42
C MET A 151 20.39 -13.80 -7.67
N GLN A 152 20.76 -14.00 -8.92
CA GLN A 152 22.14 -13.86 -9.37
C GLN A 152 22.64 -12.45 -9.03
N HIS A 153 23.65 -12.36 -8.19
CA HIS A 153 24.30 -11.09 -7.91
C HIS A 153 24.84 -10.50 -9.22
N ARG A 154 24.26 -9.39 -9.64
CA ARG A 154 24.80 -8.63 -10.76
C ARG A 154 25.90 -7.72 -10.24
N THR A 155 27.10 -7.92 -10.73
CA THR A 155 28.20 -7.00 -10.49
C THR A 155 28.02 -5.80 -11.44
N VAL A 156 27.93 -4.61 -10.86
CA VAL A 156 27.85 -3.35 -11.63
C VAL A 156 29.20 -2.66 -11.45
N GLU A 157 29.90 -2.44 -12.55
CA GLU A 157 31.08 -1.58 -12.59
C GLU A 157 30.62 -0.12 -12.68
N LEU A 158 31.08 0.70 -11.74
CA LEU A 158 30.81 2.15 -11.74
C LEU A 158 32.06 2.86 -12.25
N GLU A 159 31.96 3.47 -13.42
CA GLU A 159 32.98 4.33 -13.97
C GLU A 159 32.63 5.81 -13.76
N ARG A 160 33.56 6.56 -13.22
CA ARG A 160 33.39 8.01 -13.05
C ARG A 160 33.75 8.71 -14.35
N ILE A 161 32.76 9.20 -15.05
CA ILE A 161 32.95 10.05 -16.24
C ILE A 161 33.18 11.50 -15.75
N THR A 162 34.27 12.12 -16.19
CA THR A 162 34.54 13.55 -15.96
C THR A 162 33.87 14.38 -17.05
N ASP A 163 33.57 15.65 -16.75
CA ASP A 163 32.87 16.55 -17.68
C ASP A 163 33.59 16.70 -19.06
N ASP A 164 34.90 16.53 -19.08
CA ASP A 164 35.71 16.56 -20.32
C ASP A 164 35.44 15.38 -21.26
N MET A 165 34.87 14.27 -20.72
CA MET A 165 34.51 13.08 -21.52
C MET A 165 33.08 13.13 -22.06
N LEU A 166 32.27 14.10 -21.64
CA LEU A 166 30.87 14.25 -22.09
C LEU A 166 30.72 15.02 -23.41
N THR A 167 31.81 15.64 -23.89
CA THR A 167 31.78 16.50 -25.12
C THR A 167 32.08 15.77 -26.40
N ASP A 168 32.46 14.50 -26.40
CA ASP A 168 32.84 13.71 -27.58
C ASP A 168 31.84 12.58 -27.91
N GLY A 169 30.53 12.80 -27.69
CA GLY A 169 29.44 11.86 -27.99
C GLY A 169 28.39 12.44 -28.94
#